data_444208c5cf827e6d3d4e94e18f32a2a2
#
_entry.id   444208c5cf827e6d3d4e94e18f32a2a2
#
_cell.length_a   1.000
_cell.length_b   1.000
_cell.length_c   1.000
_cell.angle_alpha   90.00
_cell.angle_beta   90.00
_cell.angle_gamma   90.00
#
_symmetry.space_group_name_H-M   'P 1'
#
loop_
_entity.id
_entity.type
_entity.pdbx_description
1 polymer ?
#
loop_
_entity_poly.entity_id
_entity_poly.type
_entity_poly.pdbx_seq_one_letter_code
_entity_poly.pdbx_strand_id
1 'polypeptide(L)'
;MLRIAGERHAALLAGDIGSAQEMALIAAEAPERLMADILLVPHHGSKTSSSGAFLDAVSPQVAIFQVGYRNRYGHPHPQVWQRYGARDIERLRTDAAGAVVIETGGDALEVRTARSMRPRYWSSALEVAALADATEAPADAQP
;
A
#
# COMPACT_ATOMS: atom_id res chain seq x y z
N MET A 1 -9.31 -1.84 12.69
CA MET A 1 -9.08 -2.67 11.49
C MET A 1 -10.41 -3.17 10.94
N LEU A 2 -10.61 -3.19 9.63
CA LEU A 2 -11.79 -3.71 8.94
C LEU A 2 -11.33 -4.61 7.78
N ARG A 3 -11.87 -5.82 7.69
CA ARG A 3 -11.67 -6.70 6.55
C ARG A 3 -12.97 -6.77 5.74
N ILE A 4 -12.86 -6.51 4.45
CA ILE A 4 -13.95 -6.62 3.48
C ILE A 4 -13.62 -7.81 2.59
N ALA A 5 -14.50 -8.81 2.56
CA ALA A 5 -14.30 -10.01 1.75
C ALA A 5 -15.43 -10.16 0.75
N GLY A 6 -15.07 -10.32 -0.51
CA GLY A 6 -15.93 -10.80 -1.57
C GLY A 6 -15.81 -12.31 -1.74
N GLU A 7 -16.31 -12.83 -2.86
CA GLU A 7 -16.23 -14.27 -3.17
C GLU A 7 -14.80 -14.75 -3.45
N ARG A 8 -13.95 -13.89 -4.02
CA ARG A 8 -12.60 -14.26 -4.51
C ARG A 8 -11.48 -13.43 -3.90
N HIS A 9 -11.75 -12.19 -3.57
CA HIS A 9 -10.76 -11.23 -3.09
C HIS A 9 -11.17 -10.60 -1.79
N ALA A 10 -10.19 -10.24 -1.00
CA ALA A 10 -10.38 -9.54 0.26
C ALA A 10 -9.50 -8.28 0.34
N ALA A 11 -10.00 -7.27 1.00
CA ALA A 11 -9.28 -6.06 1.34
C ALA A 11 -9.18 -5.91 2.86
N LEU A 12 -8.00 -5.53 3.34
CA LEU A 12 -7.76 -5.22 4.74
C LEU A 12 -7.46 -3.73 4.90
N LEU A 13 -8.31 -3.03 5.65
CA LEU A 13 -8.16 -1.64 6.03
C LEU A 13 -7.63 -1.60 7.46
N ALA A 14 -6.32 -1.39 7.58
CA ALA A 14 -5.65 -1.51 8.86
C ALA A 14 -5.88 -0.30 9.78
N GLY A 15 -6.07 0.90 9.21
CA GLY A 15 -6.08 2.15 9.97
C GLY A 15 -4.69 2.47 10.51
N ASP A 16 -4.62 3.21 11.61
CA ASP A 16 -3.37 3.71 12.17
C ASP A 16 -2.75 2.76 13.22
N ILE A 17 -2.90 1.44 13.03
CA ILE A 17 -2.28 0.47 13.93
C ILE A 17 -0.75 0.50 13.77
N GLY A 18 -0.06 0.34 14.91
CA GLY A 18 1.39 0.17 14.95
C GLY A 18 1.79 -1.29 15.20
N SER A 19 3.09 -1.56 15.23
CA SER A 19 3.64 -2.91 15.34
C SER A 19 3.14 -3.70 16.55
N ALA A 20 2.86 -3.04 17.66
CA ALA A 20 2.32 -3.72 18.85
C ALA A 20 0.90 -4.26 18.61
N GLN A 21 0.05 -3.48 17.95
CA GLN A 21 -1.31 -3.90 17.60
C GLN A 21 -1.28 -4.96 16.48
N GLU A 22 -0.35 -4.85 15.51
CA GLU A 22 -0.14 -5.87 14.49
C GLU A 22 0.19 -7.23 15.12
N MET A 23 1.12 -7.25 16.07
CA MET A 23 1.49 -8.48 16.79
C MET A 23 0.33 -9.04 17.62
N ALA A 24 -0.47 -8.17 18.26
CA ALA A 24 -1.64 -8.59 18.99
C ALA A 24 -2.70 -9.22 18.07
N LEU A 25 -2.89 -8.67 16.87
CA LEU A 25 -3.79 -9.22 15.86
C LEU A 25 -3.33 -10.59 15.35
N ILE A 26 -2.03 -10.75 15.05
CA ILE A 26 -1.46 -12.04 14.64
C ILE A 26 -1.65 -13.11 15.71
N ALA A 27 -1.55 -12.72 16.97
CA ALA A 27 -1.70 -13.66 18.09
C ALA A 27 -3.18 -14.02 18.38
N ALA A 28 -4.11 -13.12 18.07
CA ALA A 28 -5.52 -13.26 18.44
C ALA A 28 -6.40 -13.83 17.32
N GLU A 29 -6.03 -13.60 16.05
CA GLU A 29 -6.86 -13.94 14.91
C GLU A 29 -6.35 -15.20 14.19
N ALA A 30 -7.28 -15.98 13.65
CA ALA A 30 -6.93 -17.06 12.74
C ALA A 30 -6.32 -16.48 11.44
N PRO A 31 -5.33 -17.14 10.83
CA PRO A 31 -4.64 -16.62 9.65
C PRO A 31 -5.58 -16.19 8.52
N GLU A 32 -6.64 -16.94 8.28
CA GLU A 32 -7.62 -16.69 7.21
C GLU A 32 -8.38 -15.38 7.41
N ARG A 33 -8.42 -14.86 8.64
CA ARG A 33 -9.07 -13.59 8.97
C ARG A 33 -8.15 -12.38 8.74
N LEU A 34 -6.86 -12.61 8.62
CA LEU A 34 -5.87 -11.58 8.31
C LEU A 34 -5.51 -11.55 6.83
N MET A 35 -5.51 -12.70 6.16
CA MET A 35 -5.18 -12.80 4.74
C MET A 35 -6.08 -11.89 3.89
N ALA A 36 -5.45 -11.09 3.02
CA ALA A 36 -6.15 -10.18 2.11
C ALA A 36 -5.28 -9.84 0.91
N ASP A 37 -5.87 -9.80 -0.27
CA ASP A 37 -5.19 -9.47 -1.52
C ASP A 37 -4.82 -7.99 -1.61
N ILE A 38 -5.60 -7.14 -0.96
CA ILE A 38 -5.44 -5.69 -0.96
C ILE A 38 -5.21 -5.22 0.48
N LEU A 39 -4.10 -4.51 0.70
CA LEU A 39 -3.81 -3.90 2.00
C LEU A 39 -3.82 -2.37 1.90
N LEU A 40 -4.73 -1.72 2.63
CA LEU A 40 -4.57 -0.32 2.95
C LEU A 40 -3.54 -0.20 4.07
N VAL A 41 -2.38 0.36 3.71
CA VAL A 41 -1.16 0.30 4.53
C VAL A 41 -1.37 0.94 5.91
N PRO A 42 -0.99 0.23 7.00
CA PRO A 42 -1.12 0.77 8.35
C PRO A 42 -0.34 2.07 8.53
N HIS A 43 -0.96 3.03 9.21
CA HIS A 43 -0.35 4.28 9.64
C HIS A 43 0.42 5.00 8.51
N HIS A 44 -0.15 4.98 7.31
CA HIS A 44 0.39 5.60 6.09
C HIS A 44 1.81 5.14 5.70
N GLY A 45 2.26 4.02 6.22
CA GLY A 45 3.63 3.54 6.04
C GLY A 45 4.64 4.18 7.02
N SER A 46 4.20 4.52 8.22
CA SER A 46 5.08 4.95 9.31
C SER A 46 6.13 3.89 9.65
N LYS A 47 7.33 4.32 10.10
CA LYS A 47 8.39 3.44 10.59
C LYS A 47 7.92 2.47 11.68
N THR A 48 6.91 2.85 12.45
CA THR A 48 6.38 2.08 13.59
C THR A 48 5.28 1.09 13.20
N SER A 49 5.04 0.88 11.91
CA SER A 49 4.00 -0.02 11.39
C SER A 49 4.55 -0.97 10.32
N SER A 50 3.68 -1.80 9.79
CA SER A 50 3.99 -2.71 8.68
C SER A 50 5.15 -3.64 9.00
N SER A 51 5.11 -4.32 10.15
CA SER A 51 6.11 -5.31 10.54
C SER A 51 6.19 -6.45 9.52
N GLY A 52 7.37 -7.08 9.39
CA GLY A 52 7.54 -8.22 8.48
C GLY A 52 6.53 -9.32 8.76
N ALA A 53 6.35 -9.67 10.04
CA ALA A 53 5.39 -10.70 10.47
C ALA A 53 3.93 -10.36 10.07
N PHE A 54 3.55 -9.07 10.15
CA PHE A 54 2.23 -8.63 9.73
C PHE A 54 2.04 -8.76 8.22
N LEU A 55 3.03 -8.36 7.43
CA LEU A 55 2.97 -8.51 5.97
C LEU A 55 2.93 -9.97 5.54
N ASP A 56 3.67 -10.84 6.22
CA ASP A 56 3.66 -12.28 5.96
C ASP A 56 2.30 -12.91 6.32
N ALA A 57 1.66 -12.43 7.39
CA ALA A 57 0.33 -12.89 7.81
C ALA A 57 -0.80 -12.40 6.88
N VAL A 58 -0.71 -11.17 6.38
CA VAL A 58 -1.71 -10.60 5.45
C VAL A 58 -1.48 -11.10 4.03
N SER A 59 -0.22 -11.22 3.61
CA SER A 59 0.22 -11.68 2.28
C SER A 59 -0.48 -10.96 1.11
N PRO A 60 -0.47 -9.62 1.05
CA PRO A 60 -1.22 -8.88 0.05
C PRO A 60 -0.51 -8.91 -1.31
N GLN A 61 -1.28 -8.83 -2.39
CA GLN A 61 -0.77 -8.62 -3.75
C GLN A 61 -0.53 -7.13 -4.01
N VAL A 62 -1.42 -6.27 -3.49
CA VAL A 62 -1.41 -4.81 -3.70
C VAL A 62 -1.47 -4.08 -2.37
N ALA A 63 -0.59 -3.11 -2.18
CA ALA A 63 -0.55 -2.23 -1.00
C ALA A 63 -0.76 -0.76 -1.40
N ILE A 64 -1.74 -0.11 -0.76
CA ILE A 64 -2.08 1.29 -1.01
C ILE A 64 -1.60 2.15 0.15
N PHE A 65 -0.63 3.02 -0.13
CA PHE A 65 -0.11 4.02 0.79
C PHE A 65 -0.93 5.31 0.63
N GLN A 66 -1.78 5.59 1.60
CA GLN A 66 -2.55 6.83 1.64
C GLN A 66 -1.69 7.97 2.16
N VAL A 67 -1.07 8.70 1.28
CA VAL A 67 -0.19 9.83 1.62
C VAL A 67 -0.61 11.07 0.85
N GLY A 68 -0.49 12.23 1.50
CA GLY A 68 -0.80 13.51 0.87
C GLY A 68 0.39 14.06 0.09
N TYR A 69 0.11 14.87 -0.93
CA TYR A 69 1.16 15.59 -1.65
C TYR A 69 2.03 16.42 -0.70
N ARG A 70 3.35 16.27 -0.82
CA ARG A 70 4.33 16.95 0.06
C ARG A 70 4.05 16.75 1.55
N ASN A 71 3.67 15.53 1.95
CA ASN A 71 3.42 15.26 3.36
C ASN A 71 4.67 15.52 4.21
N ARG A 72 4.52 16.32 5.27
CA ARG A 72 5.61 16.73 6.15
C ARG A 72 6.15 15.64 7.06
N TYR A 73 5.48 14.50 7.12
CA TYR A 73 5.87 13.38 7.98
C TYR A 73 6.86 12.43 7.31
N GLY A 74 7.16 12.65 6.01
CA GLY A 74 8.07 11.79 5.26
C GLY A 74 7.55 10.36 5.04
N HIS A 75 6.20 10.19 5.01
CA HIS A 75 5.60 8.89 4.72
C HIS A 75 5.45 8.68 3.20
N PRO A 76 5.57 7.42 2.76
CA PRO A 76 5.97 6.24 3.51
C PRO A 76 7.45 6.28 3.91
N HIS A 77 7.79 5.76 5.10
CA HIS A 77 9.17 5.65 5.53
C HIS A 77 9.95 4.71 4.59
N PRO A 78 11.18 5.05 4.14
CA PRO A 78 11.93 4.26 3.15
C PRO A 78 12.07 2.78 3.51
N GLN A 79 12.39 2.46 4.76
CA GLN A 79 12.49 1.07 5.22
C GLN A 79 11.16 0.30 5.12
N VAL A 80 10.02 0.98 5.35
CA VAL A 80 8.71 0.37 5.19
C VAL A 80 8.43 0.13 3.71
N TRP A 81 8.66 1.13 2.87
CA TRP A 81 8.53 1.01 1.42
C TRP A 81 9.32 -0.17 0.84
N GLN A 82 10.61 -0.31 1.24
CA GLN A 82 11.46 -1.42 0.84
C GLN A 82 10.96 -2.77 1.33
N ARG A 83 10.37 -2.84 2.53
CA ARG A 83 9.84 -4.07 3.12
C ARG A 83 8.72 -4.69 2.29
N TYR A 84 7.86 -3.86 1.69
CA TYR A 84 6.84 -4.32 0.74
C TYR A 84 7.47 -4.78 -0.58
N GLY A 85 8.45 -4.03 -1.11
CA GLY A 85 9.13 -4.41 -2.33
C GLY A 85 9.91 -5.72 -2.22
N ALA A 86 10.53 -5.98 -1.08
CA ALA A 86 11.24 -7.23 -0.83
C ALA A 86 10.32 -8.47 -0.79
N ARG A 87 8.99 -8.27 -0.86
CA ARG A 87 7.96 -9.30 -0.90
C ARG A 87 7.20 -9.33 -2.23
N ASP A 88 7.69 -8.61 -3.23
CA ASP A 88 7.05 -8.45 -4.55
C ASP A 88 5.61 -7.93 -4.48
N ILE A 89 5.26 -7.18 -3.40
CA ILE A 89 3.96 -6.55 -3.25
C ILE A 89 3.91 -5.30 -4.12
N GLU A 90 2.91 -5.19 -4.99
CA GLU A 90 2.67 -3.97 -5.77
C GLU A 90 2.37 -2.80 -4.83
N ARG A 91 3.06 -1.67 -5.04
CA ARG A 91 3.00 -0.51 -4.14
C ARG A 91 2.44 0.70 -4.85
N LEU A 92 1.32 1.22 -4.38
CA LEU A 92 0.66 2.42 -4.92
C LEU A 92 0.65 3.53 -3.88
N ARG A 93 1.02 4.76 -4.30
CA ARG A 93 0.99 5.96 -3.46
C ARG A 93 -0.06 6.93 -3.98
N THR A 94 -0.94 7.41 -3.11
CA THR A 94 -2.02 8.33 -3.53
C THR A 94 -1.52 9.73 -3.91
N ASP A 95 -0.40 10.19 -3.37
CA ASP A 95 0.23 11.45 -3.77
C ASP A 95 0.81 11.40 -5.20
N ALA A 96 1.23 10.22 -5.64
CA ALA A 96 1.76 9.97 -6.97
C ALA A 96 0.67 9.52 -7.96
N ALA A 97 -0.16 8.57 -7.60
CA ALA A 97 -1.17 7.96 -8.48
C ALA A 97 -2.53 8.69 -8.50
N GLY A 98 -2.79 9.54 -7.50
CA GLY A 98 -4.12 10.08 -7.25
C GLY A 98 -5.02 9.04 -6.58
N ALA A 99 -6.32 9.09 -6.84
CA ALA A 99 -7.23 8.06 -6.35
C ALA A 99 -6.90 6.70 -6.99
N VAL A 100 -6.99 5.65 -6.20
CA VAL A 100 -6.83 4.26 -6.63
C VAL A 100 -8.19 3.59 -6.60
N VAL A 101 -8.56 2.95 -7.70
CA VAL A 101 -9.77 2.14 -7.82
C VAL A 101 -9.34 0.71 -8.09
N ILE A 102 -9.84 -0.23 -7.27
CA ILE A 102 -9.58 -1.65 -7.46
C ILE A 102 -10.93 -2.34 -7.68
N GLU A 103 -11.07 -3.01 -8.81
CA GLU A 103 -12.23 -3.83 -9.14
C GLU A 103 -11.90 -5.29 -8.88
N THR A 104 -12.80 -5.97 -8.14
CA THR A 104 -12.60 -7.33 -7.63
C THR A 104 -13.62 -8.32 -8.20
N GLY A 105 -14.37 -7.92 -9.23
CA GLY A 105 -15.45 -8.76 -9.82
C GLY A 105 -14.97 -9.90 -10.71
N GLY A 106 -13.72 -9.88 -11.15
CA GLY A 106 -13.10 -10.90 -11.99
C GLY A 106 -12.21 -11.87 -11.23
N ASP A 107 -11.48 -12.70 -11.99
CA ASP A 107 -10.47 -13.63 -11.43
C ASP A 107 -9.18 -12.90 -11.01
N ALA A 108 -8.91 -11.76 -11.62
CA ALA A 108 -7.77 -10.90 -11.30
C ALA A 108 -8.23 -9.56 -10.71
N LEU A 109 -7.35 -8.94 -9.94
CA LEU A 109 -7.54 -7.57 -9.47
C LEU A 109 -7.29 -6.60 -10.63
N GLU A 110 -8.27 -5.76 -10.94
CA GLU A 110 -8.07 -4.65 -11.89
C GLU A 110 -7.77 -3.38 -11.11
N VAL A 111 -6.52 -2.90 -11.22
CA VAL A 111 -6.05 -1.71 -10.55
C VAL A 111 -6.03 -0.54 -11.52
N ARG A 112 -6.74 0.54 -11.19
CA ARG A 112 -6.77 1.78 -11.96
C ARG A 112 -6.45 2.97 -11.07
N THR A 113 -5.70 3.92 -11.59
CA THR A 113 -5.37 5.14 -10.86
C THR A 113 -5.97 6.36 -11.56
N ALA A 114 -6.31 7.39 -10.79
CA ALA A 114 -6.90 8.60 -11.35
C ALA A 114 -5.99 9.27 -12.40
N ARG A 115 -4.67 9.18 -12.21
CA ARG A 115 -3.71 9.74 -13.17
C ARG A 115 -3.58 8.91 -14.45
N SER A 116 -3.69 7.60 -14.38
CA SER A 116 -3.70 6.76 -15.58
C SER A 116 -5.01 6.90 -16.37
N MET A 117 -6.16 7.04 -15.67
CA MET A 117 -7.46 7.17 -16.30
C MET A 117 -7.70 8.56 -16.95
N ARG A 118 -7.13 9.62 -16.35
CA ARG A 118 -7.29 11.00 -16.82
C ARG A 118 -5.95 11.74 -16.80
N PRO A 119 -5.04 11.42 -17.74
CA PRO A 119 -3.79 12.16 -17.87
C PRO A 119 -4.11 13.60 -18.21
N ARG A 120 -3.57 14.53 -17.43
CA ARG A 120 -3.73 15.96 -17.67
C ARG A 120 -2.56 16.47 -18.50
N TYR A 121 -2.78 17.51 -19.32
CA TYR A 121 -1.74 18.05 -20.22
C TYR A 121 -0.48 18.57 -19.50
N TRP A 122 -0.59 18.85 -18.20
CA TRP A 122 0.56 19.23 -17.36
C TRP A 122 1.22 18.04 -16.61
N SER A 123 0.66 16.84 -16.69
CA SER A 123 1.36 15.63 -16.27
C SER A 123 2.16 15.15 -17.47
N SER A 124 3.47 15.42 -17.44
CA SER A 124 4.36 14.97 -18.52
C SER A 124 4.36 13.45 -18.63
N ALA A 125 4.55 12.92 -19.84
CA ALA A 125 4.72 11.48 -20.07
C ALA A 125 5.88 10.90 -19.23
N LEU A 126 6.86 11.73 -18.86
CA LEU A 126 7.95 11.41 -17.93
C LEU A 126 7.45 11.21 -16.50
N GLU A 127 6.44 11.97 -16.02
CA GLU A 127 5.87 11.73 -14.69
C GLU A 127 5.04 10.44 -14.65
N VAL A 128 4.40 10.06 -15.73
CA VAL A 128 3.66 8.79 -15.84
C VAL A 128 4.65 7.61 -15.91
N ALA A 129 5.75 7.74 -16.62
CA ALA A 129 6.83 6.75 -16.64
C ALA A 129 7.58 6.67 -15.32
N ALA A 130 7.84 7.81 -14.65
CA ALA A 130 8.44 7.86 -13.31
C ALA A 130 7.53 7.26 -12.24
N LEU A 131 6.22 7.18 -12.47
CA LEU A 131 5.27 6.49 -11.59
C LEU A 131 5.38 4.97 -11.72
N ALA A 132 5.73 4.48 -12.90
CA ALA A 132 6.06 3.06 -13.11
C ALA A 132 7.45 2.72 -12.52
N ASP A 133 8.39 3.67 -12.57
CA ASP A 133 9.76 3.55 -12.06
C ASP A 133 9.91 3.97 -10.58
N ALA A 134 8.92 4.64 -9.99
CA ALA A 134 8.90 4.99 -8.56
C ALA A 134 8.74 3.78 -7.62
N THR A 135 8.99 2.59 -8.15
CA THR A 135 9.38 1.40 -7.41
C THR A 135 10.75 1.55 -6.74
N GLU A 136 11.58 2.52 -7.14
CA GLU A 136 12.84 2.81 -6.47
C GLU A 136 12.63 3.85 -5.35
N ALA A 137 13.23 3.57 -4.20
CA ALA A 137 13.22 4.45 -3.03
C ALA A 137 13.75 5.85 -3.39
N PRO A 138 13.23 6.92 -2.78
CA PRO A 138 13.87 8.23 -2.89
C PRO A 138 15.28 8.11 -2.33
N ALA A 139 16.28 8.32 -3.18
CA ALA A 139 17.65 8.47 -2.75
C ALA A 139 17.76 9.69 -1.83
N ASP A 140 18.35 9.46 -0.66
CA ASP A 140 18.99 10.43 0.23
C ASP A 140 18.26 11.77 0.48
N ALA A 141 17.47 11.80 1.55
CA ALA A 141 17.39 12.98 2.40
C ALA A 141 18.44 12.80 3.51
N GLN A 142 19.62 13.35 3.32
CA GLN A 142 20.59 13.58 4.37
C GLN A 142 20.19 14.80 5.22
N PRO A 143 20.73 14.88 6.45
CA PRO A 143 20.17 15.52 7.64
C PRO A 143 20.03 17.02 7.57
#